data_355184cafc86bf2b731fe2465ce21305
#
_entry.id   355184cafc86bf2b731fe2465ce21305
#
_cell.length_a   1.000
_cell.length_b   1.000
_cell.length_c   1.000
_cell.angle_alpha   90.00
_cell.angle_beta   90.00
_cell.angle_gamma   90.00
#
_symmetry.space_group_name_H-M   'P 1'
#
loop_
_entity.id
_entity.type
_entity.pdbx_description
1 polymer ?
#
loop_
_entity_poly.entity_id
_entity_poly.type
_entity_poly.pdbx_seq_one_letter_code
_entity_poly.pdbx_strand_id
1 'polypeptide(L)'
;VYNKSGDLINTYSKVHLFGLMAEDQYMSSGSSESVFELDGVTAASVICYDIRFPEWVRTQMAQGAKVLFVVAQWPEPRVQQWEILLKARAVENQAFVVAVNRVGTGPDDVFSGHSMVIDPLGNVVLESKEHEEGIFTADINLEEVDKVRGQIPVFEDRRTDLYH
;
A
#
# COMPACT_ATOMS: atom_id res chain seq x y z
N VAL A 1 13.82 0.05 -1.18
CA VAL A 1 13.59 1.49 -1.21
C VAL A 1 14.91 2.21 -1.16
N TYR A 2 15.08 3.21 -2.01
CA TYR A 2 16.27 4.05 -2.06
C TYR A 2 15.86 5.49 -1.78
N ASN A 3 16.70 6.23 -1.04
CA ASN A 3 16.49 7.65 -0.80
C ASN A 3 16.96 8.49 -2.02
N LYS A 4 16.78 9.82 -1.95
CA LYS A 4 17.20 10.74 -3.02
C LYS A 4 18.71 10.80 -3.28
N SER A 5 19.52 10.31 -2.35
CA SER A 5 20.99 10.19 -2.50
C SER A 5 21.41 8.86 -3.13
N GLY A 6 20.46 7.95 -3.36
CA GLY A 6 20.72 6.61 -3.88
C GLY A 6 21.11 5.57 -2.82
N ASP A 7 20.99 5.90 -1.52
CA ASP A 7 21.27 4.94 -0.46
C ASP A 7 20.10 3.99 -0.25
N LEU A 8 20.38 2.70 -0.05
CA LEU A 8 19.38 1.70 0.29
C LEU A 8 18.91 1.93 1.74
N ILE A 9 17.66 2.35 1.92
CA ILE A 9 17.08 2.64 3.25
C ILE A 9 16.13 1.55 3.76
N ASN A 10 15.59 0.73 2.87
CA ASN A 10 14.72 -0.38 3.26
C ASN A 10 14.68 -1.49 2.21
N THR A 11 14.54 -2.71 2.68
CA THR A 11 14.29 -3.91 1.86
C THR A 11 13.13 -4.69 2.45
N TYR A 12 12.15 -5.01 1.62
CA TYR A 12 10.97 -5.77 2.02
C TYR A 12 10.77 -6.98 1.10
N SER A 13 10.51 -8.11 1.70
CA SER A 13 10.07 -9.32 1.01
C SER A 13 8.59 -9.57 1.33
N LYS A 14 7.79 -9.82 0.31
CA LYS A 14 6.35 -10.09 0.43
C LYS A 14 6.08 -11.18 1.46
N VAL A 15 5.19 -10.89 2.42
CA VAL A 15 4.88 -11.81 3.53
C VAL A 15 3.82 -12.82 3.11
N HIS A 16 2.77 -12.39 2.42
CA HIS A 16 1.68 -13.27 2.01
C HIS A 16 1.83 -13.62 0.52
N LEU A 17 2.28 -14.83 0.25
CA LEU A 17 2.40 -15.33 -1.12
C LEU A 17 1.04 -15.69 -1.70
N PHE A 18 0.84 -15.40 -2.98
CA PHE A 18 -0.42 -15.65 -3.67
C PHE A 18 -0.39 -17.00 -4.41
N GLY A 19 -0.94 -18.03 -3.78
CA GLY A 19 -0.90 -19.42 -4.29
C GLY A 19 -1.61 -19.62 -5.64
N LEU A 20 -2.63 -18.79 -5.99
CA LEU A 20 -3.27 -18.87 -7.31
C LEU A 20 -2.35 -18.47 -8.48
N MET A 21 -1.26 -17.76 -8.20
CA MET A 21 -0.19 -17.46 -9.15
C MET A 21 1.06 -18.31 -8.89
N ALA A 22 0.93 -19.36 -8.10
CA ALA A 22 2.01 -20.29 -7.75
C ALA A 22 3.26 -19.60 -7.15
N GLU A 23 3.11 -18.44 -6.51
CA GLU A 23 4.24 -17.72 -5.93
C GLU A 23 5.00 -18.55 -4.89
N ASP A 24 4.29 -19.39 -4.12
CA ASP A 24 4.84 -20.30 -3.13
C ASP A 24 5.75 -21.40 -3.71
N GLN A 25 5.67 -21.64 -5.03
CA GLN A 25 6.54 -22.60 -5.72
C GLN A 25 7.87 -22.00 -6.14
N TYR A 26 7.96 -20.67 -6.24
CA TYR A 26 9.13 -19.97 -6.79
C TYR A 26 9.73 -18.94 -5.85
N MET A 27 9.01 -18.55 -4.79
CA MET A 27 9.41 -17.50 -3.86
C MET A 27 9.30 -18.00 -2.42
N SER A 28 10.11 -17.41 -1.54
CA SER A 28 9.97 -17.57 -0.09
C SER A 28 9.29 -16.35 0.51
N SER A 29 8.39 -16.57 1.45
CA SER A 29 7.73 -15.49 2.18
C SER A 29 8.74 -14.71 3.03
N GLY A 30 8.54 -13.39 3.11
CA GLY A 30 9.21 -12.55 4.09
C GLY A 30 8.68 -12.78 5.50
N SER A 31 9.37 -12.21 6.49
CA SER A 31 8.98 -12.30 7.90
C SER A 31 9.21 -10.99 8.67
N SER A 32 9.53 -9.91 7.94
CA SER A 32 9.84 -8.60 8.53
C SER A 32 8.89 -7.53 8.03
N GLU A 33 8.65 -6.54 8.86
CA GLU A 33 7.91 -5.33 8.53
C GLU A 33 8.72 -4.44 7.57
N SER A 34 8.03 -3.51 6.92
CA SER A 34 8.61 -2.54 6.00
C SER A 34 8.20 -1.13 6.40
N VAL A 35 8.72 -0.68 7.52
CA VAL A 35 8.58 0.71 8.00
C VAL A 35 9.93 1.41 7.86
N PHE A 36 9.93 2.61 7.30
CA PHE A 36 11.17 3.35 7.01
C PHE A 36 10.91 4.87 7.01
N GLU A 37 12.00 5.63 7.17
CA GLU A 37 11.97 7.09 7.05
C GLU A 37 12.34 7.51 5.63
N LEU A 38 11.49 8.32 5.00
CA LEU A 38 11.72 8.91 3.69
C LEU A 38 11.61 10.44 3.80
N ASP A 39 12.74 11.13 3.69
CA ASP A 39 12.83 12.60 3.81
C ASP A 39 12.14 13.15 5.09
N GLY A 40 12.30 12.46 6.23
CA GLY A 40 11.73 12.86 7.52
C GLY A 40 10.26 12.46 7.72
N VAL A 41 9.72 11.62 6.84
CA VAL A 41 8.35 11.09 6.93
C VAL A 41 8.40 9.60 7.14
N THR A 42 7.76 9.11 8.19
CA THR A 42 7.60 7.67 8.39
C THR A 42 6.62 7.12 7.36
N ALA A 43 7.06 6.11 6.64
CA ALA A 43 6.29 5.42 5.60
C ALA A 43 6.37 3.91 5.78
N ALA A 44 5.41 3.20 5.18
CA ALA A 44 5.41 1.74 5.12
C ALA A 44 5.25 1.27 3.69
N SER A 45 5.64 0.03 3.40
CA SER A 45 5.37 -0.57 2.09
C SER A 45 4.92 -2.03 2.20
N VAL A 46 4.05 -2.43 1.26
CA VAL A 46 3.56 -3.81 1.13
C VAL A 46 3.51 -4.20 -0.34
N ILE A 47 3.44 -5.50 -0.62
CA ILE A 47 3.45 -6.02 -2.00
C ILE A 47 2.15 -6.76 -2.28
N CYS A 48 1.37 -6.25 -3.25
CA CYS A 48 0.25 -6.92 -3.91
C CYS A 48 -0.72 -7.59 -2.93
N TYR A 49 -0.66 -8.91 -2.80
CA TYR A 49 -1.57 -9.72 -1.98
C TYR A 49 -1.58 -9.33 -0.50
N ASP A 50 -0.50 -8.74 0.03
CA ASP A 50 -0.42 -8.26 1.40
C ASP A 50 -1.55 -7.28 1.77
N ILE A 51 -2.08 -6.50 0.81
CA ILE A 51 -3.19 -5.56 1.08
C ILE A 51 -4.49 -6.24 1.51
N ARG A 52 -4.64 -7.56 1.32
CA ARG A 52 -5.82 -8.30 1.79
C ARG A 52 -5.80 -8.57 3.29
N PHE A 53 -4.67 -8.36 3.93
CA PHE A 53 -4.46 -8.65 5.35
C PHE A 53 -4.39 -7.34 6.14
N PRO A 54 -5.53 -6.84 6.65
CA PRO A 54 -5.58 -5.58 7.39
C PRO A 54 -4.71 -5.62 8.64
N GLU A 55 -4.57 -6.77 9.28
CA GLU A 55 -3.73 -6.98 10.46
C GLU A 55 -2.28 -6.63 10.17
N TRP A 56 -1.75 -7.12 9.03
CA TRP A 56 -0.38 -6.87 8.62
C TRP A 56 -0.13 -5.40 8.28
N VAL A 57 -1.05 -4.79 7.54
CA VAL A 57 -0.96 -3.36 7.22
C VAL A 57 -1.07 -2.53 8.50
N ARG A 58 -2.03 -2.83 9.38
CA ARG A 58 -2.24 -2.12 10.64
C ARG A 58 -1.01 -2.16 11.54
N THR A 59 -0.33 -3.29 11.65
CA THR A 59 0.88 -3.44 12.46
C THR A 59 1.96 -2.45 12.03
N GLN A 60 2.15 -2.23 10.74
CA GLN A 60 3.12 -1.28 10.21
C GLN A 60 2.65 0.17 10.36
N MET A 61 1.39 0.46 10.02
CA MET A 61 0.84 1.81 10.09
C MET A 61 0.75 2.34 11.53
N ALA A 62 0.58 1.45 12.51
CA ALA A 62 0.57 1.80 13.94
C ALA A 62 1.93 2.30 14.47
N GLN A 63 3.00 2.17 13.69
CA GLN A 63 4.32 2.72 14.01
C GLN A 63 4.49 4.19 13.57
N GLY A 64 3.40 4.85 13.21
CA GLY A 64 3.38 6.27 12.86
C GLY A 64 3.47 6.57 11.37
N ALA A 65 3.44 5.56 10.51
CA ALA A 65 3.51 5.77 9.06
C ALA A 65 2.34 6.65 8.57
N LYS A 66 2.67 7.66 7.77
CA LYS A 66 1.72 8.58 7.15
C LYS A 66 1.40 8.22 5.69
N VAL A 67 2.26 7.42 5.07
CA VAL A 67 2.12 6.97 3.69
C VAL A 67 2.32 5.46 3.63
N LEU A 68 1.40 4.78 2.96
CA LEU A 68 1.51 3.37 2.60
C LEU A 68 1.81 3.25 1.10
N PHE A 69 2.97 2.72 0.75
CA PHE A 69 3.30 2.38 -0.63
C PHE A 69 2.87 0.94 -0.92
N VAL A 70 2.24 0.72 -2.07
CA VAL A 70 1.81 -0.60 -2.53
C VAL A 70 2.29 -0.80 -3.96
N VAL A 71 3.09 -1.83 -4.19
CA VAL A 71 3.48 -2.25 -5.53
C VAL A 71 2.84 -3.59 -5.87
N ALA A 72 2.29 -3.74 -7.08
CA ALA A 72 1.52 -4.92 -7.41
C ALA A 72 1.60 -5.36 -8.87
N GLN A 73 1.33 -6.64 -9.06
CA GLN A 73 0.92 -7.28 -10.29
C GLN A 73 -0.49 -7.86 -10.04
N TRP A 74 -1.50 -6.97 -10.02
CA TRP A 74 -2.87 -7.32 -9.67
C TRP A 74 -3.70 -7.52 -10.94
N PRO A 75 -4.24 -8.73 -11.19
CA PRO A 75 -4.94 -9.06 -12.43
C PRO A 75 -6.27 -8.30 -12.59
N GLU A 76 -6.59 -7.95 -13.82
CA GLU A 76 -7.79 -7.20 -14.21
C GLU A 76 -9.11 -7.79 -13.70
N PRO A 77 -9.36 -9.12 -13.72
CA PRO A 77 -10.62 -9.68 -13.21
C PRO A 77 -10.90 -9.37 -11.74
N ARG A 78 -9.90 -8.87 -10.99
CA ARG A 78 -10.00 -8.54 -9.57
C ARG A 78 -9.75 -7.06 -9.29
N VAL A 79 -9.76 -6.20 -10.31
CA VAL A 79 -9.43 -4.77 -10.17
C VAL A 79 -10.38 -4.05 -9.21
N GLN A 80 -11.66 -4.36 -9.22
CA GLN A 80 -12.62 -3.79 -8.27
C GLN A 80 -12.23 -4.06 -6.81
N GLN A 81 -11.68 -5.26 -6.53
CA GLN A 81 -11.21 -5.59 -5.18
C GLN A 81 -9.94 -4.79 -4.83
N TRP A 82 -9.05 -4.56 -5.80
CA TRP A 82 -7.88 -3.71 -5.65
C TRP A 82 -8.26 -2.31 -5.19
N GLU A 83 -9.16 -1.65 -5.90
CA GLU A 83 -9.63 -0.30 -5.58
C GLU A 83 -10.30 -0.22 -4.21
N ILE A 84 -11.20 -1.17 -3.89
CA ILE A 84 -11.88 -1.22 -2.60
C ILE A 84 -10.89 -1.38 -1.46
N LEU A 85 -9.93 -2.31 -1.59
CA LEU A 85 -8.95 -2.58 -0.57
C LEU A 85 -8.01 -1.40 -0.35
N LEU A 86 -7.54 -0.74 -1.40
CA LEU A 86 -6.68 0.45 -1.26
C LEU A 86 -7.40 1.58 -0.52
N LYS A 87 -8.66 1.86 -0.88
CA LYS A 87 -9.49 2.86 -0.19
C LYS A 87 -9.71 2.48 1.28
N ALA A 88 -9.98 1.21 1.56
CA ALA A 88 -10.12 0.71 2.92
C ALA A 88 -8.82 0.93 3.72
N ARG A 89 -7.65 0.61 3.15
CA ARG A 89 -6.34 0.82 3.80
C ARG A 89 -6.08 2.30 4.10
N ALA A 90 -6.47 3.21 3.19
CA ALA A 90 -6.35 4.64 3.41
C ALA A 90 -7.22 5.12 4.59
N VAL A 91 -8.51 4.78 4.56
CA VAL A 91 -9.49 5.23 5.56
C VAL A 91 -9.21 4.65 6.94
N GLU A 92 -9.02 3.34 7.06
CA GLU A 92 -8.84 2.69 8.35
C GLU A 92 -7.52 3.03 9.04
N ASN A 93 -6.48 3.41 8.27
CA ASN A 93 -5.18 3.82 8.79
C ASN A 93 -5.00 5.34 8.77
N GLN A 94 -5.99 6.09 8.26
CA GLN A 94 -5.94 7.54 8.18
C GLN A 94 -4.61 8.02 7.59
N ALA A 95 -4.27 7.50 6.41
CA ALA A 95 -2.98 7.70 5.76
C ALA A 95 -3.15 7.80 4.25
N PHE A 96 -2.20 8.43 3.58
CA PHE A 96 -2.13 8.34 2.12
C PHE A 96 -1.76 6.93 1.69
N VAL A 97 -2.40 6.46 0.61
CA VAL A 97 -1.99 5.23 -0.08
C VAL A 97 -1.50 5.60 -1.47
N VAL A 98 -0.26 5.22 -1.78
CA VAL A 98 0.36 5.37 -3.09
C VAL A 98 0.56 3.99 -3.68
N ALA A 99 -0.28 3.64 -4.64
CA ALA A 99 -0.35 2.29 -5.18
C ALA A 99 0.02 2.27 -6.67
N VAL A 100 0.94 1.38 -7.02
CA VAL A 100 1.37 1.15 -8.40
C VAL A 100 1.04 -0.28 -8.80
N ASN A 101 0.26 -0.43 -9.87
CA ASN A 101 -0.06 -1.72 -10.44
C ASN A 101 0.45 -1.84 -11.88
N ARG A 102 0.84 -3.05 -12.25
CA ARG A 102 1.28 -3.40 -13.60
C ARG A 102 0.20 -3.13 -14.65
N VAL A 103 0.61 -2.77 -15.87
CA VAL A 103 -0.19 -2.85 -17.10
C VAL A 103 0.38 -3.88 -18.05
N GLY A 104 -0.43 -4.35 -19.00
CA GLY A 104 -0.04 -5.27 -20.07
C GLY A 104 -0.46 -6.71 -19.84
N THR A 105 0.03 -7.61 -20.67
CA THR A 105 -0.36 -9.03 -20.70
C THR A 105 0.76 -9.89 -20.13
N GLY A 106 0.41 -10.86 -19.31
CA GLY A 106 1.25 -11.97 -18.89
C GLY A 106 0.87 -13.27 -19.63
N PRO A 107 1.48 -14.40 -19.29
CA PRO A 107 1.14 -15.69 -19.90
C PRO A 107 -0.33 -16.07 -19.69
N ASP A 108 -0.87 -15.84 -18.50
CA ASP A 108 -2.19 -16.29 -18.09
C ASP A 108 -3.13 -15.15 -17.65
N ASP A 109 -2.61 -13.94 -17.47
CA ASP A 109 -3.35 -12.80 -16.92
C ASP A 109 -3.16 -11.53 -17.75
N VAL A 110 -4.19 -10.68 -17.72
CA VAL A 110 -4.13 -9.29 -18.19
C VAL A 110 -4.12 -8.37 -16.98
N PHE A 111 -3.39 -7.25 -17.08
CA PHE A 111 -3.22 -6.25 -16.03
C PHE A 111 -3.62 -4.89 -16.58
N SER A 112 -4.62 -4.28 -16.00
CA SER A 112 -5.21 -3.02 -16.48
C SER A 112 -4.65 -1.76 -15.81
N GLY A 113 -3.73 -1.91 -14.86
CA GLY A 113 -3.17 -0.76 -14.14
C GLY A 113 -4.02 -0.38 -12.92
N HIS A 114 -4.76 0.74 -13.00
CA HIS A 114 -5.44 1.34 -11.84
C HIS A 114 -4.46 1.67 -10.72
N SER A 115 -3.31 2.25 -11.09
CA SER A 115 -2.41 2.86 -10.13
C SER A 115 -3.07 4.10 -9.54
N MET A 116 -2.98 4.27 -8.21
CA MET A 116 -3.77 5.27 -7.50
C MET A 116 -2.98 5.99 -6.42
N VAL A 117 -3.34 7.25 -6.19
CA VAL A 117 -3.04 7.97 -4.95
C VAL A 117 -4.36 8.27 -4.25
N ILE A 118 -4.47 7.88 -2.99
CA ILE A 118 -5.69 7.99 -2.18
C ILE A 118 -5.37 8.75 -0.91
N ASP A 119 -6.23 9.69 -0.54
CA ASP A 119 -6.09 10.50 0.67
C ASP A 119 -6.56 9.76 1.95
N PRO A 120 -6.29 10.29 3.16
CA PRO A 120 -6.70 9.67 4.43
C PRO A 120 -8.21 9.53 4.62
N LEU A 121 -9.03 10.18 3.80
CA LEU A 121 -10.50 10.08 3.82
C LEU A 121 -11.05 9.10 2.78
N GLY A 122 -10.18 8.49 1.96
CA GLY A 122 -10.54 7.54 0.93
C GLY A 122 -10.87 8.17 -0.43
N ASN A 123 -10.66 9.47 -0.61
CA ASN A 123 -10.84 10.12 -1.89
C ASN A 123 -9.66 9.80 -2.82
N VAL A 124 -9.96 9.56 -4.09
CA VAL A 124 -8.93 9.35 -5.12
C VAL A 124 -8.36 10.70 -5.54
N VAL A 125 -7.09 10.94 -5.23
CA VAL A 125 -6.33 12.13 -5.62
C VAL A 125 -5.84 12.00 -7.05
N LEU A 126 -5.41 10.81 -7.43
CA LEU A 126 -4.94 10.47 -8.76
C LEU A 126 -5.29 9.03 -9.07
N GLU A 127 -5.68 8.75 -10.31
CA GLU A 127 -5.82 7.41 -10.87
C GLU A 127 -5.22 7.39 -12.27
N SER A 128 -4.42 6.36 -12.57
CA SER A 128 -3.93 6.12 -13.93
C SER A 128 -5.05 5.65 -14.84
N LYS A 129 -4.95 5.95 -16.13
CA LYS A 129 -5.88 5.38 -17.10
C LYS A 129 -5.66 3.87 -17.25
N GLU A 130 -6.74 3.16 -17.55
CA GLU A 130 -6.69 1.74 -17.86
C GLU A 130 -5.76 1.45 -19.04
N HIS A 131 -4.97 0.39 -18.93
CA HIS A 131 -4.06 -0.12 -19.97
C HIS A 131 -3.03 0.90 -20.47
N GLU A 132 -2.82 2.01 -19.75
CA GLU A 132 -1.85 3.04 -20.12
C GLU A 132 -0.59 2.93 -19.26
N GLU A 133 0.55 2.68 -19.90
CA GLU A 133 1.86 2.78 -19.27
C GLU A 133 2.28 4.24 -19.19
N GLY A 134 2.74 4.70 -18.03
CA GLY A 134 3.12 6.10 -17.87
C GLY A 134 3.70 6.42 -16.50
N ILE A 135 4.11 7.68 -16.38
CA ILE A 135 4.51 8.30 -15.13
C ILE A 135 3.40 9.28 -14.74
N PHE A 136 2.85 9.09 -13.56
CA PHE A 136 1.77 9.91 -13.03
C PHE A 136 2.26 10.58 -11.74
N THR A 137 1.98 11.86 -11.58
CA THR A 137 2.45 12.67 -10.45
C THR A 137 1.29 13.32 -9.73
N ALA A 138 1.30 13.28 -8.41
CA ALA A 138 0.35 13.98 -7.54
C ALA A 138 1.11 14.64 -6.38
N ASP A 139 0.67 15.84 -6.01
CA ASP A 139 1.10 16.49 -4.78
C ASP A 139 0.18 16.05 -3.63
N ILE A 140 0.77 15.67 -2.50
CA ILE A 140 0.05 15.27 -1.28
C ILE A 140 0.45 16.17 -0.12
N ASN A 141 -0.54 16.59 0.68
CA ASN A 141 -0.29 17.36 1.89
C ASN A 141 -0.34 16.45 3.12
N LEU A 142 0.81 16.14 3.68
CA LEU A 142 0.93 15.24 4.84
C LEU A 142 0.33 15.78 6.14
N GLU A 143 0.04 17.09 6.23
CA GLU A 143 -0.66 17.68 7.37
C GLU A 143 -2.12 17.18 7.47
N GLU A 144 -2.69 16.74 6.36
CA GLU A 144 -4.03 16.14 6.33
C GLU A 144 -4.11 14.86 7.17
N VAL A 145 -3.04 14.08 7.22
CA VAL A 145 -2.95 12.88 8.07
C VAL A 145 -3.09 13.26 9.54
N ASP A 146 -2.31 14.26 9.99
CA ASP A 146 -2.34 14.71 11.37
C ASP A 146 -3.71 15.30 11.74
N LYS A 147 -4.31 16.05 10.83
CA LYS A 147 -5.65 16.61 10.99
C LYS A 147 -6.72 15.54 11.15
N VAL A 148 -6.72 14.53 10.28
CA VAL A 148 -7.71 13.45 10.32
C VAL A 148 -7.53 12.58 11.57
N ARG A 149 -6.30 12.23 11.93
CA ARG A 149 -5.99 11.49 13.16
C ARG A 149 -6.35 12.27 14.42
N GLY A 150 -6.17 13.60 14.42
CA GLY A 150 -6.58 14.45 15.54
C GLY A 150 -8.10 14.60 15.70
N GLN A 151 -8.87 14.40 14.62
CA GLN A 151 -10.36 14.43 14.67
C GLN A 151 -10.95 13.11 15.16
N ILE A 152 -10.39 11.98 14.73
CA ILE A 152 -10.84 10.64 15.10
C ILE A 152 -9.60 9.83 15.48
N PRO A 153 -9.28 9.65 16.76
CA PRO A 153 -8.02 9.06 17.23
C PRO A 153 -8.04 7.52 17.15
N VAL A 154 -8.23 6.98 15.94
CA VAL A 154 -8.41 5.53 15.70
C VAL A 154 -7.27 4.68 16.28
N PHE A 155 -6.02 5.15 16.23
CA PHE A 155 -4.88 4.40 16.75
C PHE A 155 -4.85 4.35 18.29
N GLU A 156 -5.32 5.41 18.95
CA GLU A 156 -5.38 5.52 20.41
C GLU A 156 -6.55 4.72 20.98
N ASP A 157 -7.67 4.67 20.24
CA ASP A 157 -8.90 3.95 20.62
C ASP A 157 -8.78 2.43 20.45
N ARG A 158 -7.67 1.93 19.92
CA ARG A 158 -7.45 0.48 19.71
C ARG A 158 -7.42 -0.26 21.05
N ARG A 159 -8.15 -1.35 21.10
CA ARG A 159 -8.19 -2.29 22.23
C ARG A 159 -7.13 -3.39 22.00
N THR A 160 -5.85 -2.99 22.08
CA THR A 160 -4.71 -3.91 21.83
C THR A 160 -4.64 -5.06 22.82
N ASP A 161 -5.35 -4.96 23.94
CA ASP A 161 -5.55 -6.04 24.90
C ASP A 161 -6.46 -7.17 24.38
N LEU A 162 -7.23 -6.93 23.31
CA LEU A 162 -8.17 -7.88 22.70
C LEU A 162 -7.71 -8.43 21.35
N TYR A 163 -6.68 -7.81 20.75
CA TYR A 163 -6.19 -8.21 19.42
C TYR A 163 -5.03 -9.19 19.57
N HIS A 164 -5.12 -10.33 18.87
CA HIS A 164 -4.15 -11.45 18.91
C HIS A 164 -3.43 -11.59 17.58
#